data_a40123f01e2e49502112ba518d392059
#
_entry.id   a40123f01e2e49502112ba518d392059
#
_cell.length_a   1.000
_cell.length_b   1.000
_cell.length_c   1.000
_cell.angle_alpha   90.00
_cell.angle_beta   90.00
_cell.angle_gamma   90.00
#
_symmetry.space_group_name_H-M   'P 1'
#
loop_
_entity.id
_entity.type
_entity.pdbx_description
1 polymer ?
#
loop_
_entity_poly.entity_id
_entity_poly.type
_entity_poly.pdbx_seq_one_letter_code
_entity_poly.pdbx_strand_id
1 'polypeptide(L)'
;MFLLVCLEMGLFFALGLGLLSMTYGLYLQVTNEVPANFFGLCTGMDGVQSRKVGQALMPWLTAYLNRLAGRPPDGPPVTFGDLWGTTDPMAERSINLEMMTTCLSHGRPYRLPFRDDGVVKETHQFFFRVEEFERLFPPPLVTWLKEHPRPPRDEAAAAREAAFLQAGYHPLPEPWDMPIAVAVRMSLSFPLLLSAVPLHAIDFSRVKDEDRKLERCWFSDGGISSNFPVHFFDSPLPRWPTFAITLTEKHPDYQAGIYLPKHNSAGTEQWIRFEWDAKKREWLPGSAQLKGFLGAILGTMQNWSDNTQARLPGFRDRIATVTLADIEGGLNLNMPPPRIAGLSERGRNVGMEFTKRFASSNAGSILTWPNHRWVRLRSTLAALEENLFKINRSCAAPLNSDVPYDVWTASSNNDELPSYPWQRVSGSTDWKYQRQKAADMLAALRRCSQALQEGQPEPMPLDVGAPRPRPELRVRPRV
;
A
#
# COMPACT_ATOMS: atom_id res chain seq x y z
N MET A 1 25.82 -13.55 -61.67
CA MET A 1 24.71 -14.19 -60.94
C MET A 1 25.20 -14.96 -59.72
N PHE A 2 26.10 -15.92 -59.83
CA PHE A 2 26.59 -16.72 -58.69
C PHE A 2 27.27 -15.90 -57.58
N LEU A 3 28.08 -14.91 -57.91
CA LEU A 3 28.74 -14.02 -56.94
C LEU A 3 27.76 -13.16 -56.14
N LEU A 4 26.68 -12.68 -56.78
CA LEU A 4 25.61 -11.90 -56.11
C LEU A 4 24.85 -12.76 -55.08
N VAL A 5 24.51 -13.98 -55.45
CA VAL A 5 23.82 -14.94 -54.53
C VAL A 5 24.69 -15.29 -53.33
N CYS A 6 26.00 -15.48 -53.53
CA CYS A 6 26.95 -15.73 -52.43
C CYS A 6 27.09 -14.50 -51.51
N LEU A 7 27.05 -13.30 -52.05
CA LEU A 7 27.10 -12.05 -51.27
C LEU A 7 25.82 -11.84 -50.45
N GLU A 8 24.64 -12.09 -51.03
CA GLU A 8 23.34 -12.01 -50.32
C GLU A 8 23.26 -13.08 -49.22
N MET A 9 23.63 -14.32 -49.47
CA MET A 9 23.70 -15.37 -48.44
C MET A 9 24.67 -15.02 -47.32
N GLY A 10 25.86 -14.47 -47.64
CA GLY A 10 26.81 -14.00 -46.66
C GLY A 10 26.26 -12.86 -45.79
N LEU A 11 25.52 -11.92 -46.38
CA LEU A 11 24.87 -10.83 -45.65
C LEU A 11 23.76 -11.32 -44.73
N PHE A 12 22.88 -12.23 -45.21
CA PHE A 12 21.85 -12.85 -44.38
C PHE A 12 22.44 -13.64 -43.20
N PHE A 13 23.55 -14.37 -43.43
CA PHE A 13 24.22 -15.11 -42.37
C PHE A 13 24.87 -14.17 -41.35
N ALA A 14 25.51 -13.09 -41.79
CA ALA A 14 26.08 -12.06 -40.91
C ALA A 14 25.02 -11.34 -40.09
N LEU A 15 23.87 -10.97 -40.69
CA LEU A 15 22.72 -10.40 -40.01
C LEU A 15 22.11 -11.37 -38.98
N GLY A 16 21.98 -12.65 -39.32
CA GLY A 16 21.51 -13.71 -38.45
C GLY A 16 22.45 -13.91 -37.25
N LEU A 17 23.74 -13.94 -37.43
CA LEU A 17 24.74 -14.01 -36.37
C LEU A 17 24.73 -12.75 -35.51
N GLY A 18 24.56 -11.55 -36.10
CA GLY A 18 24.44 -10.30 -35.38
C GLY A 18 23.20 -10.27 -34.47
N LEU A 19 22.07 -10.72 -34.98
CA LEU A 19 20.84 -10.86 -34.20
C LEU A 19 20.96 -11.87 -33.06
N LEU A 20 21.57 -13.03 -33.32
CA LEU A 20 21.84 -14.05 -32.30
C LEU A 20 22.80 -13.54 -31.23
N SER A 21 23.85 -12.82 -31.60
CA SER A 21 24.80 -12.20 -30.66
C SER A 21 24.09 -11.13 -29.80
N MET A 22 23.25 -10.30 -30.42
CA MET A 22 22.47 -9.26 -29.71
C MET A 22 21.46 -9.89 -28.75
N THR A 23 20.72 -10.92 -29.16
CA THR A 23 19.76 -11.62 -28.31
C THR A 23 20.45 -12.36 -27.16
N TYR A 24 21.58 -12.97 -27.42
CA TYR A 24 22.40 -13.63 -26.39
C TYR A 24 23.00 -12.61 -25.41
N GLY A 25 23.51 -11.47 -25.90
CA GLY A 25 23.98 -10.37 -25.07
C GLY A 25 22.88 -9.81 -24.16
N LEU A 26 21.69 -9.58 -24.71
CA LEU A 26 20.50 -9.14 -23.94
C LEU A 26 20.10 -10.20 -22.91
N TYR A 27 20.12 -11.47 -23.29
CA TYR A 27 19.83 -12.58 -22.37
C TYR A 27 20.81 -12.58 -21.19
N LEU A 28 22.11 -12.47 -21.42
CA LEU A 28 23.11 -12.42 -20.36
C LEU A 28 22.95 -11.18 -19.47
N GLN A 29 22.66 -10.03 -20.06
CA GLN A 29 22.41 -8.81 -19.32
C GLN A 29 21.19 -8.95 -18.39
N VAL A 30 20.09 -9.46 -18.90
CA VAL A 30 18.86 -9.65 -18.12
C VAL A 30 19.03 -10.71 -17.03
N THR A 31 19.73 -11.81 -17.32
CA THR A 31 19.84 -12.94 -16.38
C THR A 31 20.93 -12.77 -15.33
N ASN A 32 21.98 -11.99 -15.61
CA ASN A 32 23.11 -11.83 -14.69
C ASN A 32 23.17 -10.41 -14.08
N GLU A 33 23.12 -9.36 -14.91
CA GLU A 33 23.32 -7.99 -14.42
C GLU A 33 22.12 -7.47 -13.64
N VAL A 34 20.89 -7.75 -14.11
CA VAL A 34 19.68 -7.29 -13.40
C VAL A 34 19.57 -7.90 -12.01
N PRO A 35 19.72 -9.22 -11.79
CA PRO A 35 19.78 -9.80 -10.44
C PRO A 35 20.94 -9.29 -9.59
N ALA A 36 22.14 -9.13 -10.17
CA ALA A 36 23.29 -8.59 -9.47
C ALA A 36 23.09 -7.13 -9.04
N ASN A 37 22.24 -6.39 -9.75
CA ASN A 37 21.83 -5.02 -9.40
C ASN A 37 20.49 -4.96 -8.64
N PHE A 38 20.21 -5.95 -7.80
CA PHE A 38 19.00 -6.04 -6.98
C PHE A 38 17.71 -5.95 -7.82
N PHE A 39 17.69 -6.66 -8.95
CA PHE A 39 16.57 -6.75 -9.88
C PHE A 39 16.13 -5.42 -10.52
N GLY A 40 17.02 -4.42 -10.60
CA GLY A 40 16.75 -3.14 -11.26
C GLY A 40 17.79 -2.75 -12.31
N LEU A 41 17.35 -1.96 -13.29
CA LEU A 41 18.24 -1.37 -14.29
C LEU A 41 19.12 -0.26 -13.68
N CYS A 42 18.61 0.45 -12.64
CA CYS A 42 19.36 1.49 -11.93
C CYS A 42 19.08 1.45 -10.42
N THR A 43 20.11 1.82 -9.65
CA THR A 43 20.02 1.87 -8.17
C THR A 43 19.36 3.16 -7.66
N GLY A 44 19.37 4.23 -8.46
CA GLY A 44 19.02 5.58 -8.04
C GLY A 44 20.22 6.38 -7.48
N MET A 45 21.41 5.76 -7.42
CA MET A 45 22.68 6.39 -7.06
C MET A 45 23.52 6.73 -8.31
N ASP A 46 24.50 7.61 -8.16
CA ASP A 46 25.45 7.90 -9.23
C ASP A 46 26.27 6.67 -9.57
N GLY A 47 26.26 6.27 -10.84
CA GLY A 47 27.10 5.19 -11.34
C GLY A 47 28.53 5.65 -11.65
N VAL A 48 29.49 4.73 -11.61
CA VAL A 48 30.91 4.99 -11.93
C VAL A 48 31.10 5.52 -13.36
N GLN A 49 30.19 5.21 -14.28
CA GLN A 49 30.22 5.63 -15.70
C GLN A 49 29.15 6.68 -16.06
N SER A 50 28.46 7.25 -15.07
CA SER A 50 27.44 8.27 -15.30
C SER A 50 28.06 9.47 -16.01
N ARG A 51 27.65 9.73 -17.26
CA ARG A 51 27.84 11.03 -17.88
C ARG A 51 27.02 12.00 -17.05
N LYS A 52 27.69 12.91 -16.33
CA LYS A 52 27.07 13.88 -15.41
C LYS A 52 26.11 14.82 -16.16
N VAL A 53 24.88 14.35 -16.36
CA VAL A 53 23.76 15.15 -16.87
C VAL A 53 22.76 15.35 -15.75
N GLY A 54 23.23 15.74 -14.58
CA GLY A 54 22.38 15.97 -13.39
C GLY A 54 22.77 15.09 -12.20
N GLN A 55 22.09 15.30 -11.10
CA GLN A 55 22.26 14.55 -9.86
C GLN A 55 21.39 13.28 -9.90
N ALA A 56 21.88 12.17 -9.40
CA ALA A 56 21.09 10.93 -9.29
C ALA A 56 19.89 11.11 -8.33
N LEU A 57 18.91 10.22 -8.47
CA LEU A 57 17.63 10.30 -7.76
C LEU A 57 17.81 10.40 -6.25
N MET A 58 18.59 9.53 -5.63
CA MET A 58 18.66 9.46 -4.16
C MET A 58 19.44 10.63 -3.53
N PRO A 59 20.62 11.02 -4.04
CA PRO A 59 21.27 12.26 -3.58
C PRO A 59 20.39 13.49 -3.78
N TRP A 60 19.72 13.60 -4.94
CA TRP A 60 18.79 14.70 -5.21
C TRP A 60 17.61 14.73 -4.22
N LEU A 61 16.96 13.58 -4.02
CA LEU A 61 15.79 13.46 -3.14
C LEU A 61 16.13 13.81 -1.69
N THR A 62 17.25 13.27 -1.18
CA THR A 62 17.70 13.54 0.20
C THR A 62 17.96 15.03 0.39
N ALA A 63 18.71 15.64 -0.52
CA ALA A 63 19.00 17.07 -0.48
C ALA A 63 17.73 17.92 -0.66
N TYR A 64 16.79 17.49 -1.49
CA TYR A 64 15.51 18.17 -1.70
C TYR A 64 14.64 18.17 -0.44
N LEU A 65 14.48 17.02 0.21
CA LEU A 65 13.73 16.90 1.45
C LEU A 65 14.34 17.75 2.58
N ASN A 66 15.66 17.73 2.71
CA ASN A 66 16.35 18.57 3.69
C ASN A 66 16.09 20.07 3.44
N ARG A 67 16.17 20.52 2.18
CA ARG A 67 15.85 21.92 1.83
C ARG A 67 14.40 22.28 2.15
N LEU A 68 13.44 21.40 1.86
CA LEU A 68 12.03 21.64 2.20
C LEU A 68 11.82 21.78 3.70
N ALA A 69 12.59 21.05 4.50
CA ALA A 69 12.57 21.13 5.97
C ALA A 69 13.41 22.27 6.53
N GLY A 70 13.99 23.15 5.68
CA GLY A 70 14.85 24.25 6.11
C GLY A 70 16.22 23.81 6.62
N ARG A 71 16.68 22.60 6.27
CA ARG A 71 17.97 22.02 6.68
C ARG A 71 19.02 22.14 5.57
N PRO A 72 20.32 22.10 5.93
CA PRO A 72 21.39 21.99 4.94
C PRO A 72 21.18 20.74 4.07
N PRO A 73 21.44 20.82 2.75
CA PRO A 73 21.26 19.67 1.83
C PRO A 73 22.00 18.40 2.26
N ASP A 74 23.20 18.56 2.81
CA ASP A 74 24.09 17.47 3.26
C ASP A 74 23.98 17.22 4.78
N GLY A 75 23.01 17.85 5.46
CA GLY A 75 22.77 17.68 6.88
C GLY A 75 22.08 16.34 7.23
N PRO A 76 21.78 16.13 8.51
CA PRO A 76 21.01 14.98 8.96
C PRO A 76 19.70 14.85 8.18
N PRO A 77 19.31 13.62 7.78
CA PRO A 77 18.12 13.41 6.98
C PRO A 77 16.85 13.78 7.76
N VAL A 78 15.83 14.23 7.04
CA VAL A 78 14.50 14.44 7.62
C VAL A 78 13.87 13.09 7.93
N THR A 79 13.41 12.94 9.17
CA THR A 79 12.79 11.72 9.68
C THR A 79 11.27 11.82 9.81
N PHE A 80 10.58 10.72 10.06
CA PHE A 80 9.15 10.75 10.37
C PHE A 80 8.87 11.48 11.69
N GLY A 81 9.74 11.35 12.70
CA GLY A 81 9.62 12.08 13.97
C GLY A 81 9.64 13.61 13.79
N ASP A 82 10.39 14.11 12.84
CA ASP A 82 10.37 15.54 12.49
C ASP A 82 8.99 16.02 12.00
N LEU A 83 8.27 15.17 11.24
CA LEU A 83 6.92 15.48 10.78
C LEU A 83 5.88 15.27 11.89
N TRP A 84 6.08 14.26 12.73
CA TRP A 84 5.15 13.97 13.82
C TRP A 84 5.22 15.01 14.94
N GLY A 85 6.38 15.62 15.14
CA GLY A 85 6.65 16.51 16.28
C GLY A 85 6.70 15.77 17.63
N THR A 86 6.80 14.44 17.60
CA THR A 86 6.84 13.58 18.78
C THR A 86 7.52 12.25 18.45
N THR A 87 8.10 11.63 19.47
CA THR A 87 8.63 10.26 19.43
C THR A 87 7.69 9.25 20.12
N ASP A 88 6.60 9.73 20.72
CA ASP A 88 5.58 8.85 21.30
C ASP A 88 4.66 8.31 20.19
N PRO A 89 4.65 6.99 19.93
CA PRO A 89 3.84 6.38 18.89
C PRO A 89 2.34 6.51 19.13
N MET A 90 1.90 6.80 20.36
CA MET A 90 0.50 6.96 20.76
C MET A 90 0.03 8.42 20.75
N ALA A 91 0.96 9.37 20.66
CA ALA A 91 0.61 10.79 20.61
C ALA A 91 0.01 11.20 19.26
N GLU A 92 -0.76 12.28 19.27
CA GLU A 92 -1.28 12.89 18.06
C GLU A 92 -0.11 13.49 17.23
N ARG A 93 -0.05 13.12 15.97
CA ARG A 93 1.01 13.54 15.04
C ARG A 93 0.63 14.86 14.38
N SER A 94 1.57 15.80 14.32
CA SER A 94 1.37 17.08 13.60
C SER A 94 1.14 16.85 12.11
N ILE A 95 2.01 16.06 11.47
CA ILE A 95 1.86 15.60 10.08
C ILE A 95 2.03 14.09 10.07
N ASN A 96 1.02 13.37 9.66
CA ASN A 96 1.07 11.93 9.51
C ASN A 96 1.30 11.56 8.04
N LEU A 97 2.57 11.39 7.65
CA LEU A 97 2.94 10.86 6.34
C LEU A 97 2.99 9.35 6.39
N GLU A 98 2.39 8.70 5.43
CA GLU A 98 2.41 7.25 5.29
C GLU A 98 2.59 6.84 3.84
N MET A 99 3.31 5.76 3.64
CA MET A 99 3.59 5.18 2.34
C MET A 99 3.37 3.67 2.39
N MET A 100 3.40 3.04 1.24
CA MET A 100 3.31 1.59 1.12
C MET A 100 4.47 1.03 0.32
N THR A 101 4.95 -0.14 0.69
CA THR A 101 5.92 -0.94 -0.05
C THR A 101 5.46 -2.40 -0.07
N THR A 102 5.86 -3.17 -1.05
CA THR A 102 5.50 -4.58 -1.17
C THR A 102 6.71 -5.46 -0.88
N CYS A 103 6.62 -6.32 0.12
CA CYS A 103 7.62 -7.35 0.37
C CYS A 103 7.32 -8.58 -0.50
N LEU A 104 8.12 -8.80 -1.53
CA LEU A 104 7.96 -9.93 -2.46
C LEU A 104 8.25 -11.27 -1.79
N SER A 105 9.17 -11.29 -0.83
CA SER A 105 9.52 -12.51 -0.09
C SER A 105 8.42 -12.96 0.87
N HIS A 106 7.66 -12.02 1.44
CA HIS A 106 6.52 -12.31 2.31
C HIS A 106 5.18 -12.35 1.54
N GLY A 107 5.16 -11.93 0.28
CA GLY A 107 3.95 -11.89 -0.55
C GLY A 107 2.87 -10.93 -0.04
N ARG A 108 3.26 -9.85 0.68
CA ARG A 108 2.31 -8.88 1.26
C ARG A 108 2.84 -7.45 1.28
N PRO A 109 1.94 -6.46 1.28
CA PRO A 109 2.32 -5.07 1.51
C PRO A 109 2.72 -4.80 2.96
N TYR A 110 3.51 -3.73 3.12
CA TYR A 110 3.86 -3.12 4.38
C TYR A 110 3.65 -1.62 4.32
N ARG A 111 3.19 -1.07 5.42
CA ARG A 111 3.06 0.37 5.63
C ARG A 111 4.39 0.95 6.07
N LEU A 112 4.71 2.15 5.59
CA LEU A 112 5.92 2.87 5.99
C LEU A 112 5.55 4.21 6.64
N PRO A 113 6.18 4.59 7.76
CA PRO A 113 7.18 3.79 8.49
C PRO A 113 6.58 2.49 9.01
N PHE A 114 7.41 1.48 9.23
CA PHE A 114 6.95 0.21 9.80
C PHE A 114 6.22 0.44 11.12
N ARG A 115 5.15 -0.34 11.35
CA ARG A 115 4.30 -0.11 12.51
C ARG A 115 5.00 -0.47 13.81
N ASP A 116 4.86 0.41 14.76
CA ASP A 116 5.06 0.14 16.18
C ASP A 116 3.92 0.83 16.95
N ASP A 117 2.86 0.07 17.25
CA ASP A 117 1.70 0.56 18.01
C ASP A 117 1.62 -0.09 19.41
N GLY A 118 2.75 -0.56 19.91
CA GLY A 118 2.87 -1.24 21.19
C GLY A 118 2.40 -2.70 21.17
N VAL A 119 1.56 -3.07 20.19
CA VAL A 119 1.06 -4.45 20.00
C VAL A 119 1.80 -5.10 18.82
N VAL A 120 1.90 -4.38 17.71
CA VAL A 120 2.60 -4.83 16.50
C VAL A 120 3.91 -4.07 16.39
N LYS A 121 5.02 -4.79 16.42
CA LYS A 121 6.39 -4.23 16.32
C LYS A 121 7.06 -4.72 15.05
N GLU A 122 6.59 -4.25 13.90
CA GLU A 122 7.13 -4.64 12.61
C GLU A 122 8.59 -4.21 12.41
N THR A 123 8.97 -3.06 12.96
CA THR A 123 10.35 -2.56 12.92
C THR A 123 11.34 -3.57 13.51
N HIS A 124 10.93 -4.31 14.55
CA HIS A 124 11.78 -5.30 15.20
C HIS A 124 12.04 -6.57 14.36
N GLN A 125 11.41 -6.68 13.19
CA GLN A 125 11.61 -7.84 12.31
C GLN A 125 12.75 -7.64 11.32
N PHE A 126 13.13 -6.38 11.01
CA PHE A 126 13.99 -6.11 9.87
C PHE A 126 15.36 -5.57 10.25
N PHE A 127 16.35 -6.05 9.49
CA PHE A 127 17.74 -5.67 9.56
C PHE A 127 18.22 -5.29 8.15
N PHE A 128 19.27 -4.48 8.06
CA PHE A 128 19.92 -4.12 6.81
C PHE A 128 21.41 -4.42 6.87
N ARG A 129 22.05 -4.55 5.70
CA ARG A 129 23.50 -4.61 5.56
C ARG A 129 24.02 -3.31 4.99
N VAL A 130 25.11 -2.82 5.57
CA VAL A 130 25.69 -1.52 5.17
C VAL A 130 26.11 -1.55 3.71
N GLU A 131 26.80 -2.61 3.26
CA GLU A 131 27.29 -2.74 1.89
C GLU A 131 26.16 -2.77 0.85
N GLU A 132 24.97 -3.28 1.21
CA GLU A 132 23.80 -3.30 0.35
C GLU A 132 23.15 -1.91 0.30
N PHE A 133 23.10 -1.23 1.44
CA PHE A 133 22.47 0.08 1.55
C PHE A 133 23.32 1.19 0.93
N GLU A 134 24.66 1.12 1.02
CA GLU A 134 25.57 2.06 0.34
C GLU A 134 25.41 2.03 -1.19
N ARG A 135 24.91 0.95 -1.76
CA ARG A 135 24.58 0.87 -3.20
C ARG A 135 23.29 1.60 -3.57
N LEU A 136 22.40 1.85 -2.61
CA LEU A 136 21.05 2.38 -2.82
C LEU A 136 20.84 3.77 -2.22
N PHE A 137 21.66 4.16 -1.24
CA PHE A 137 21.45 5.36 -0.43
C PHE A 137 22.74 6.16 -0.26
N PRO A 138 22.64 7.51 -0.17
CA PRO A 138 23.79 8.38 0.08
C PRO A 138 24.46 8.06 1.43
N PRO A 139 25.80 8.25 1.55
CA PRO A 139 26.55 7.96 2.78
C PRO A 139 25.98 8.61 4.05
N PRO A 140 25.56 9.90 4.07
CA PRO A 140 24.99 10.51 5.29
C PRO A 140 23.75 9.77 5.79
N LEU A 141 22.94 9.24 4.88
CA LEU A 141 21.72 8.51 5.23
C LEU A 141 22.04 7.12 5.82
N VAL A 142 23.02 6.40 5.23
CA VAL A 142 23.48 5.10 5.77
C VAL A 142 24.13 5.29 7.13
N THR A 143 24.91 6.36 7.31
CA THR A 143 25.51 6.72 8.63
C THR A 143 24.42 6.95 9.66
N TRP A 144 23.39 7.74 9.33
CA TRP A 144 22.25 7.96 10.21
C TRP A 144 21.60 6.67 10.69
N LEU A 145 21.31 5.75 9.75
CA LEU A 145 20.69 4.46 10.08
C LEU A 145 21.54 3.61 11.03
N LYS A 146 22.87 3.67 10.91
CA LYS A 146 23.81 2.97 11.80
C LYS A 146 23.88 3.58 13.19
N GLU A 147 23.76 4.90 13.29
CA GLU A 147 23.88 5.66 14.54
C GLU A 147 22.58 5.70 15.35
N HIS A 148 21.45 5.38 14.72
CA HIS A 148 20.12 5.39 15.34
C HIS A 148 19.44 4.01 15.27
N PRO A 149 20.11 2.92 15.72
CA PRO A 149 19.48 1.62 15.73
C PRO A 149 18.37 1.59 16.78
N ARG A 150 17.27 0.93 16.48
CA ARG A 150 16.24 0.66 17.50
C ARG A 150 16.82 -0.18 18.64
N PRO A 151 16.33 -0.03 19.89
CA PRO A 151 16.71 -0.90 20.98
C PRO A 151 16.18 -2.33 20.75
N PRO A 152 16.87 -3.35 21.26
CA PRO A 152 16.36 -4.71 21.26
C PRO A 152 15.09 -4.81 22.13
N ARG A 153 14.20 -5.73 21.78
CA ARG A 153 12.91 -5.89 22.46
C ARG A 153 13.05 -6.41 23.91
N ASP A 154 13.98 -7.33 24.12
CA ASP A 154 14.25 -8.00 25.39
C ASP A 154 15.68 -8.52 25.39
N GLU A 155 16.13 -9.06 26.53
CA GLU A 155 17.49 -9.59 26.70
C GLU A 155 17.81 -10.74 25.72
N ALA A 156 16.85 -11.61 25.45
CA ALA A 156 17.04 -12.70 24.50
C ALA A 156 17.19 -12.17 23.05
N ALA A 157 16.44 -11.12 22.69
CA ALA A 157 16.62 -10.40 21.42
C ALA A 157 17.99 -9.71 21.39
N ALA A 158 18.42 -9.05 22.47
CA ALA A 158 19.73 -8.41 22.55
C ALA A 158 20.88 -9.39 22.31
N ALA A 159 20.83 -10.57 22.89
CA ALA A 159 21.85 -11.60 22.68
C ALA A 159 21.91 -12.09 21.22
N ARG A 160 20.75 -12.30 20.57
CA ARG A 160 20.68 -12.68 19.15
C ARG A 160 21.16 -11.56 18.23
N GLU A 161 20.71 -10.33 18.48
CA GLU A 161 21.05 -9.16 17.69
C GLU A 161 22.54 -8.81 17.77
N ALA A 162 23.20 -9.07 18.90
CA ALA A 162 24.65 -8.95 19.01
C ALA A 162 25.39 -9.86 18.03
N ALA A 163 24.94 -11.09 17.83
CA ALA A 163 25.50 -12.00 16.85
C ALA A 163 25.23 -11.51 15.39
N PHE A 164 24.07 -10.93 15.14
CA PHE A 164 23.76 -10.35 13.84
C PHE A 164 24.62 -9.11 13.52
N LEU A 165 24.85 -8.25 14.51
CA LEU A 165 25.77 -7.12 14.38
C LEU A 165 27.19 -7.55 14.04
N GLN A 166 27.71 -8.60 14.68
CA GLN A 166 29.01 -9.18 14.35
C GLN A 166 29.07 -9.72 12.91
N ALA A 167 27.94 -10.18 12.38
CA ALA A 167 27.81 -10.65 11.01
C ALA A 167 27.51 -9.50 10.00
N GLY A 168 27.53 -8.25 10.44
CA GLY A 168 27.33 -7.07 9.59
C GLY A 168 25.87 -6.68 9.32
N TYR A 169 24.92 -7.21 10.09
CA TYR A 169 23.51 -6.83 10.02
C TYR A 169 23.19 -5.81 11.09
N HIS A 170 22.55 -4.71 10.70
CA HIS A 170 22.16 -3.64 11.59
C HIS A 170 20.63 -3.59 11.69
N PRO A 171 20.04 -3.44 12.90
CA PRO A 171 18.61 -3.24 13.03
C PRO A 171 18.19 -1.90 12.41
N LEU A 172 17.00 -1.86 11.80
CA LEU A 172 16.42 -0.60 11.37
C LEU A 172 16.14 0.32 12.57
N PRO A 173 16.12 1.65 12.39
CA PRO A 173 15.72 2.59 13.43
C PRO A 173 14.24 2.43 13.81
N GLU A 174 13.88 3.02 14.95
CA GLU A 174 12.47 3.17 15.32
C GLU A 174 11.71 4.01 14.27
N PRO A 175 10.38 3.88 14.18
CA PRO A 175 9.59 4.57 13.14
C PRO A 175 9.82 6.08 13.08
N TRP A 176 10.00 6.74 14.22
CA TRP A 176 10.26 8.18 14.28
C TRP A 176 11.66 8.59 13.82
N ASP A 177 12.66 7.71 13.97
CA ASP A 177 14.04 7.95 13.51
C ASP A 177 14.26 7.47 12.06
N MET A 178 13.26 6.85 11.44
CA MET A 178 13.35 6.41 10.06
C MET A 178 13.40 7.61 9.12
N PRO A 179 14.44 7.72 8.25
CA PRO A 179 14.50 8.77 7.25
C PRO A 179 13.40 8.64 6.20
N ILE A 180 12.72 9.73 5.90
CA ILE A 180 11.66 9.76 4.88
C ILE A 180 12.19 9.31 3.52
N ALA A 181 13.43 9.69 3.16
CA ALA A 181 14.04 9.30 1.89
C ALA A 181 14.16 7.76 1.72
N VAL A 182 14.37 7.01 2.81
CA VAL A 182 14.40 5.53 2.79
C VAL A 182 13.01 5.00 2.44
N ALA A 183 11.98 5.49 3.12
CA ALA A 183 10.61 5.06 2.87
C ALA A 183 10.14 5.42 1.45
N VAL A 184 10.45 6.63 0.97
CA VAL A 184 10.16 7.02 -0.43
C VAL A 184 10.86 6.08 -1.41
N ARG A 185 12.14 5.74 -1.17
CA ARG A 185 12.88 4.82 -2.06
C ARG A 185 12.29 3.43 -2.07
N MET A 186 11.87 2.92 -0.92
CA MET A 186 11.20 1.60 -0.83
C MET A 186 9.85 1.61 -1.55
N SER A 187 9.05 2.67 -1.35
CA SER A 187 7.75 2.84 -2.00
C SER A 187 7.84 3.05 -3.51
N LEU A 188 8.94 3.61 -4.00
CA LEU A 188 9.20 3.94 -5.42
C LEU A 188 10.03 2.88 -6.15
N SER A 189 10.34 1.74 -5.53
CA SER A 189 11.18 0.68 -6.13
C SER A 189 10.44 -0.04 -7.27
N PHE A 190 10.13 0.71 -8.36
CA PHE A 190 9.38 0.20 -9.51
C PHE A 190 10.08 -1.00 -10.12
N PRO A 191 9.39 -2.14 -10.30
CA PRO A 191 9.99 -3.38 -10.75
C PRO A 191 10.79 -3.23 -12.04
N LEU A 192 11.96 -3.83 -12.09
CA LEU A 192 12.93 -3.82 -13.18
C LEU A 192 13.53 -2.44 -13.49
N LEU A 193 12.88 -1.32 -13.21
CA LEU A 193 13.45 0.02 -13.44
C LEU A 193 14.38 0.42 -12.30
N LEU A 194 13.86 0.43 -11.07
CA LEU A 194 14.64 0.72 -9.88
C LEU A 194 14.91 -0.56 -9.09
N SER A 195 16.13 -0.71 -8.61
CA SER A 195 16.56 -1.84 -7.79
C SER A 195 15.63 -2.03 -6.60
N ALA A 196 15.25 -3.26 -6.29
CA ALA A 196 14.55 -3.60 -5.07
C ALA A 196 15.43 -3.30 -3.85
N VAL A 197 14.82 -3.00 -2.71
CA VAL A 197 15.55 -2.73 -1.46
C VAL A 197 15.63 -4.02 -0.65
N PRO A 198 16.84 -4.56 -0.40
CA PRO A 198 17.02 -5.73 0.45
C PRO A 198 16.95 -5.35 1.91
N LEU A 199 16.10 -6.02 2.66
CA LEU A 199 16.15 -6.11 4.12
C LEU A 199 16.34 -7.58 4.50
N HIS A 200 16.58 -7.83 5.78
CA HIS A 200 16.76 -9.17 6.29
C HIS A 200 15.84 -9.41 7.48
N ALA A 201 15.21 -10.57 7.55
CA ALA A 201 14.34 -10.96 8.64
C ALA A 201 14.59 -12.42 9.05
N ILE A 202 14.26 -12.77 10.29
CA ILE A 202 14.37 -14.15 10.74
C ILE A 202 13.27 -14.98 10.05
N ASP A 203 13.67 -16.08 9.44
CA ASP A 203 12.74 -17.05 8.85
C ASP A 203 12.14 -17.95 9.94
N PHE A 204 10.98 -17.58 10.44
CA PHE A 204 10.23 -18.36 11.42
C PHE A 204 9.49 -19.58 10.82
N SER A 205 9.55 -19.80 9.51
CA SER A 205 9.03 -21.03 8.88
C SER A 205 9.88 -22.26 9.24
N ARG A 206 11.13 -22.04 9.66
CA ARG A 206 12.02 -23.09 10.14
C ARG A 206 11.55 -23.60 11.49
N VAL A 207 11.37 -24.92 11.60
CA VAL A 207 10.83 -25.56 12.81
C VAL A 207 11.81 -25.47 13.98
N LYS A 208 13.12 -25.68 13.71
CA LYS A 208 14.16 -25.64 14.73
C LYS A 208 14.72 -24.24 14.88
N ASP A 209 14.84 -23.75 16.10
CA ASP A 209 15.40 -22.43 16.40
C ASP A 209 16.85 -22.26 15.91
N GLU A 210 17.66 -23.33 15.99
CA GLU A 210 19.04 -23.37 15.48
C GLU A 210 19.18 -23.17 13.99
N ASP A 211 18.13 -23.51 13.20
CA ASP A 211 18.07 -23.32 11.74
C ASP A 211 17.54 -21.92 11.34
N ARG A 212 17.05 -21.13 12.30
CA ARG A 212 16.50 -19.79 12.07
C ARG A 212 17.62 -18.78 11.87
N LYS A 213 17.80 -18.36 10.62
CA LYS A 213 18.77 -17.36 10.21
C LYS A 213 18.07 -16.13 9.64
N LEU A 214 18.83 -15.04 9.52
CA LEU A 214 18.38 -13.89 8.75
C LEU A 214 18.39 -14.24 7.26
N GLU A 215 17.20 -14.21 6.68
CA GLU A 215 17.00 -14.40 5.24
C GLU A 215 16.67 -13.07 4.57
N ARG A 216 17.08 -12.93 3.31
CA ARG A 216 16.88 -11.70 2.56
C ARG A 216 15.43 -11.53 2.14
N CYS A 217 14.86 -10.38 2.46
CA CYS A 217 13.52 -9.95 2.07
C CYS A 217 13.62 -8.84 1.02
N TRP A 218 13.01 -9.05 -0.14
CA TRP A 218 13.01 -8.08 -1.23
C TRP A 218 11.81 -7.15 -1.15
N PHE A 219 12.07 -5.85 -0.99
CA PHE A 219 11.06 -4.81 -0.99
C PHE A 219 11.04 -4.08 -2.33
N SER A 220 9.84 -3.93 -2.87
CA SER A 220 9.59 -3.30 -4.16
C SER A 220 8.44 -2.29 -4.03
N ASP A 221 8.04 -1.70 -5.14
CA ASP A 221 7.03 -0.65 -5.24
C ASP A 221 5.72 -1.00 -4.50
N GLY A 222 5.17 -0.03 -3.79
CA GLY A 222 3.87 -0.16 -3.13
C GLY A 222 2.71 -0.36 -4.11
N GLY A 223 2.83 0.20 -5.30
CA GLY A 223 1.87 0.08 -6.38
C GLY A 223 1.66 -1.35 -6.90
N ILE A 224 2.54 -2.31 -6.57
CA ILE A 224 2.30 -3.74 -6.84
C ILE A 224 1.07 -4.25 -6.07
N SER A 225 0.83 -3.75 -4.87
CA SER A 225 -0.26 -4.19 -3.99
C SER A 225 -1.44 -3.24 -4.00
N SER A 226 -1.22 -1.92 -4.05
CA SER A 226 -2.24 -0.89 -4.17
C SER A 226 -1.61 0.43 -4.62
N ASN A 227 -2.25 1.06 -5.61
CA ASN A 227 -1.91 2.42 -6.06
C ASN A 227 -2.74 3.50 -5.33
N PHE A 228 -3.69 3.09 -4.48
CA PHE A 228 -4.69 3.96 -3.93
C PHE A 228 -5.06 3.59 -2.48
N PRO A 229 -4.11 3.68 -1.53
CA PRO A 229 -4.31 3.23 -0.15
C PRO A 229 -5.12 4.23 0.69
N VAL A 230 -6.29 4.67 0.20
CA VAL A 230 -7.16 5.64 0.88
C VAL A 230 -7.60 5.17 2.26
N HIS A 231 -7.62 3.86 2.49
CA HIS A 231 -7.99 3.26 3.77
C HIS A 231 -6.99 3.55 4.90
N PHE A 232 -5.77 4.03 4.62
CA PHE A 232 -4.81 4.39 5.67
C PHE A 232 -5.31 5.52 6.57
N PHE A 233 -6.06 6.45 6.00
CA PHE A 233 -6.57 7.64 6.69
C PHE A 233 -8.09 7.63 6.86
N ASP A 234 -8.75 6.54 6.49
CA ASP A 234 -10.20 6.44 6.53
C ASP A 234 -10.71 5.86 7.85
N SER A 235 -11.90 6.29 8.23
CA SER A 235 -12.62 5.82 9.39
C SER A 235 -14.07 5.51 9.02
N PRO A 236 -14.71 4.50 9.63
CA PRO A 236 -16.14 4.23 9.41
C PRO A 236 -17.03 5.47 9.61
N LEU A 237 -16.74 6.27 10.65
CA LEU A 237 -17.40 7.54 10.95
C LEU A 237 -16.34 8.65 11.00
N PRO A 238 -15.99 9.26 9.84
CA PRO A 238 -14.88 10.19 9.76
C PRO A 238 -15.18 11.51 10.48
N ARG A 239 -14.19 11.99 11.22
CA ARG A 239 -14.20 13.34 11.82
C ARG A 239 -13.75 14.41 10.82
N TRP A 240 -12.87 14.03 9.91
CA TRP A 240 -12.26 14.86 8.87
C TRP A 240 -12.43 14.19 7.50
N PRO A 241 -12.59 14.97 6.42
CA PRO A 241 -12.64 14.41 5.09
C PRO A 241 -11.25 13.89 4.67
N THR A 242 -11.21 12.71 4.05
CA THR A 242 -10.04 12.19 3.38
C THR A 242 -10.27 12.33 1.88
N PHE A 243 -9.44 13.08 1.19
CA PHE A 243 -9.50 13.24 -0.25
C PHE A 243 -8.50 12.33 -0.94
N ALA A 244 -8.84 11.91 -2.14
CA ALA A 244 -7.99 11.08 -2.93
C ALA A 244 -7.99 11.49 -4.40
N ILE A 245 -6.83 11.36 -5.04
CA ILE A 245 -6.64 11.65 -6.45
C ILE A 245 -6.11 10.38 -7.10
N THR A 246 -6.81 9.90 -8.13
CA THR A 246 -6.37 8.78 -8.94
C THR A 246 -6.06 9.23 -10.36
N LEU A 247 -5.07 8.57 -10.97
CA LEU A 247 -4.70 8.80 -12.36
C LEU A 247 -5.25 7.67 -13.22
N THR A 248 -5.88 8.00 -14.33
CA THR A 248 -6.39 7.00 -15.26
C THR A 248 -6.10 7.42 -16.71
N GLU A 249 -6.11 6.46 -17.62
CA GLU A 249 -6.05 6.75 -19.04
C GLU A 249 -7.27 7.55 -19.47
N LYS A 250 -7.09 8.38 -20.50
CA LYS A 250 -8.17 9.16 -21.08
C LYS A 250 -9.26 8.25 -21.65
N HIS A 251 -10.52 8.50 -21.23
CA HIS A 251 -11.64 7.84 -21.86
C HIS A 251 -11.76 8.26 -23.33
N PRO A 252 -12.05 7.33 -24.27
CA PRO A 252 -12.11 7.63 -25.71
C PRO A 252 -13.06 8.76 -26.07
N ASP A 253 -14.21 8.83 -25.40
CA ASP A 253 -15.30 9.75 -25.72
C ASP A 253 -15.23 11.09 -24.96
N TYR A 254 -14.25 11.25 -24.04
CA TYR A 254 -14.11 12.48 -23.24
C TYR A 254 -12.76 13.14 -23.43
N GLN A 255 -12.73 14.46 -23.30
CA GLN A 255 -11.46 15.19 -23.30
C GLN A 255 -10.64 14.86 -22.05
N ALA A 256 -9.31 14.95 -22.17
CA ALA A 256 -8.42 14.85 -21.01
C ALA A 256 -8.75 15.99 -20.03
N GLY A 257 -8.88 15.66 -18.75
CA GLY A 257 -9.26 16.62 -17.72
C GLY A 257 -9.38 15.99 -16.34
N ILE A 258 -10.29 16.52 -15.56
CA ILE A 258 -10.61 16.01 -14.23
C ILE A 258 -12.06 15.50 -14.22
N TYR A 259 -12.30 14.48 -13.43
CA TYR A 259 -13.62 13.95 -13.19
C TYR A 259 -13.87 13.79 -11.69
N LEU A 260 -15.00 14.31 -11.24
CA LEU A 260 -15.55 14.05 -9.91
C LEU A 260 -17.01 13.65 -10.05
N PRO A 261 -17.53 12.68 -9.27
CA PRO A 261 -18.93 12.30 -9.31
C PRO A 261 -19.86 13.50 -9.05
N LYS A 262 -20.96 13.60 -9.77
CA LYS A 262 -21.95 14.67 -9.60
C LYS A 262 -23.02 14.32 -8.56
N HIS A 263 -23.24 13.04 -8.31
CA HIS A 263 -24.20 12.51 -7.34
C HIS A 263 -23.73 11.16 -6.77
N ASN A 264 -24.31 10.71 -5.67
CA ASN A 264 -23.89 9.49 -4.95
C ASN A 264 -23.96 8.19 -5.78
N SER A 265 -24.82 8.14 -6.80
CA SER A 265 -24.95 6.99 -7.70
C SER A 265 -24.11 7.08 -8.98
N ALA A 266 -23.39 8.21 -9.20
CA ALA A 266 -22.50 8.33 -10.34
C ALA A 266 -21.33 7.37 -10.20
N GLY A 267 -21.18 6.49 -11.17
CA GLY A 267 -20.04 5.58 -11.28
C GLY A 267 -18.81 6.30 -11.79
N THR A 268 -17.65 5.80 -11.42
CA THR A 268 -16.33 6.17 -11.96
C THR A 268 -15.73 5.02 -12.75
N GLU A 269 -16.51 3.98 -13.01
CA GLU A 269 -16.02 2.77 -13.63
C GLU A 269 -15.55 3.05 -15.06
N GLN A 270 -14.30 2.71 -15.30
CA GLN A 270 -13.78 2.63 -16.65
C GLN A 270 -13.79 1.17 -17.10
N TRP A 271 -14.35 0.94 -18.27
CA TRP A 271 -14.26 -0.36 -18.89
C TRP A 271 -12.88 -0.51 -19.55
N ILE A 272 -12.17 -1.58 -19.20
CA ILE A 272 -10.91 -1.94 -19.83
C ILE A 272 -11.25 -2.55 -21.19
N ARG A 273 -11.00 -1.80 -22.24
CA ARG A 273 -11.28 -2.22 -23.62
C ARG A 273 -9.97 -2.58 -24.30
N PHE A 274 -9.51 -3.79 -24.09
CA PHE A 274 -8.25 -4.28 -24.66
C PHE A 274 -8.40 -4.90 -26.07
N GLU A 275 -9.60 -5.01 -26.57
CA GLU A 275 -9.93 -5.62 -27.86
C GLU A 275 -10.18 -4.59 -28.96
N TRP A 276 -10.47 -3.35 -28.59
CA TRP A 276 -11.01 -2.32 -29.46
C TRP A 276 -10.17 -1.04 -29.43
N ASP A 277 -9.74 -0.58 -30.63
CA ASP A 277 -9.15 0.76 -30.78
C ASP A 277 -10.25 1.80 -30.91
N ALA A 278 -10.54 2.53 -29.84
CA ALA A 278 -11.58 3.53 -29.82
C ALA A 278 -11.29 4.74 -30.72
N LYS A 279 -10.01 5.03 -31.06
CA LYS A 279 -9.62 6.12 -31.93
C LYS A 279 -9.90 5.79 -33.40
N LYS A 280 -9.52 4.57 -33.78
CA LYS A 280 -9.71 4.07 -35.14
C LYS A 280 -11.08 3.45 -35.36
N ARG A 281 -11.85 3.18 -34.29
CA ARG A 281 -13.13 2.47 -34.33
C ARG A 281 -13.05 1.12 -35.03
N GLU A 282 -12.01 0.36 -34.74
CA GLU A 282 -11.75 -0.97 -35.30
C GLU A 282 -11.31 -1.96 -34.23
N TRP A 283 -11.48 -3.24 -34.51
CA TRP A 283 -10.94 -4.30 -33.67
C TRP A 283 -9.43 -4.36 -33.83
N LEU A 284 -8.73 -4.46 -32.70
CA LEU A 284 -7.27 -4.64 -32.70
C LEU A 284 -6.90 -6.00 -33.33
N PRO A 285 -5.76 -6.13 -33.98
CA PRO A 285 -5.25 -7.43 -34.43
C PRO A 285 -4.99 -8.36 -33.24
N GLY A 286 -5.08 -9.68 -33.46
CA GLY A 286 -5.02 -10.68 -32.39
C GLY A 286 -3.81 -10.59 -31.46
N SER A 287 -2.63 -10.22 -31.99
CA SER A 287 -1.42 -10.00 -31.18
C SER A 287 -1.56 -8.82 -30.21
N ALA A 288 -2.22 -7.74 -30.64
CA ALA A 288 -2.49 -6.58 -29.80
C ALA A 288 -3.59 -6.88 -28.76
N GLN A 289 -4.62 -7.64 -29.14
CA GLN A 289 -5.65 -8.12 -28.21
C GLN A 289 -5.04 -9.00 -27.13
N LEU A 290 -4.16 -9.94 -27.49
CA LEU A 290 -3.47 -10.81 -26.52
C LEU A 290 -2.62 -10.01 -25.56
N LYS A 291 -1.82 -9.05 -26.06
CA LYS A 291 -1.03 -8.14 -25.21
C LYS A 291 -1.93 -7.33 -24.28
N GLY A 292 -3.03 -6.79 -24.78
CA GLY A 292 -4.02 -6.05 -24.00
C GLY A 292 -4.68 -6.92 -22.93
N PHE A 293 -5.04 -8.17 -23.26
CA PHE A 293 -5.61 -9.14 -22.32
C PHE A 293 -4.66 -9.45 -21.16
N LEU A 294 -3.38 -9.73 -21.46
CA LEU A 294 -2.36 -9.97 -20.43
C LEU A 294 -2.14 -8.73 -19.56
N GLY A 295 -2.13 -7.55 -20.17
CA GLY A 295 -2.07 -6.28 -19.44
C GLY A 295 -3.29 -6.06 -18.53
N ALA A 296 -4.49 -6.41 -19.01
CA ALA A 296 -5.73 -6.33 -18.22
C ALA A 296 -5.73 -7.30 -17.03
N ILE A 297 -5.19 -8.52 -17.19
CA ILE A 297 -5.01 -9.47 -16.08
C ILE A 297 -4.10 -8.85 -15.01
N LEU A 298 -2.91 -8.37 -15.39
CA LEU A 298 -1.96 -7.78 -14.45
C LEU A 298 -2.56 -6.53 -13.77
N GLY A 299 -3.19 -5.65 -14.55
CA GLY A 299 -3.87 -4.46 -14.03
C GLY A 299 -5.01 -4.81 -13.07
N THR A 300 -5.76 -5.87 -13.34
CA THR A 300 -6.83 -6.33 -12.44
C THR A 300 -6.24 -6.90 -11.15
N MET A 301 -5.21 -7.74 -11.22
CA MET A 301 -4.53 -8.28 -10.04
C MET A 301 -4.00 -7.16 -9.14
N GLN A 302 -3.46 -6.11 -9.70
CA GLN A 302 -2.87 -4.97 -9.00
C GLN A 302 -3.93 -4.04 -8.39
N ASN A 303 -5.01 -3.75 -9.11
CA ASN A 303 -5.93 -2.67 -8.78
C ASN A 303 -7.32 -3.13 -8.31
N TRP A 304 -7.60 -4.44 -8.22
CA TRP A 304 -8.95 -4.92 -7.90
C TRP A 304 -9.48 -4.39 -6.56
N SER A 305 -8.62 -4.31 -5.54
CA SER A 305 -9.00 -3.81 -4.21
C SER A 305 -9.34 -2.33 -4.26
N ASP A 306 -8.49 -1.54 -4.91
CA ASP A 306 -8.63 -0.10 -5.07
C ASP A 306 -9.89 0.24 -5.89
N ASN A 307 -10.09 -0.45 -7.01
CA ASN A 307 -11.26 -0.29 -7.85
C ASN A 307 -12.56 -0.64 -7.11
N THR A 308 -12.53 -1.70 -6.28
CA THR A 308 -13.69 -2.09 -5.47
C THR A 308 -14.02 -1.03 -4.44
N GLN A 309 -13.01 -0.48 -3.74
CA GLN A 309 -13.21 0.60 -2.77
C GLN A 309 -13.75 1.88 -3.43
N ALA A 310 -13.23 2.24 -4.60
CA ALA A 310 -13.63 3.43 -5.33
C ALA A 310 -15.13 3.43 -5.73
N ARG A 311 -15.77 2.26 -5.76
CA ARG A 311 -17.21 2.11 -6.07
C ARG A 311 -18.11 2.34 -4.86
N LEU A 312 -17.58 2.24 -3.65
CA LEU A 312 -18.41 2.31 -2.44
C LEU A 312 -18.93 3.73 -2.20
N PRO A 313 -20.21 3.87 -1.81
CA PRO A 313 -20.74 5.12 -1.31
C PRO A 313 -19.94 5.63 -0.10
N GLY A 314 -19.67 6.94 -0.07
CA GLY A 314 -18.80 7.52 0.96
C GLY A 314 -17.31 7.32 0.72
N PHE A 315 -16.92 6.69 -0.41
CA PHE A 315 -15.56 6.73 -0.94
C PHE A 315 -15.52 7.49 -2.26
N ARG A 316 -16.36 7.12 -3.23
CA ARG A 316 -16.35 7.70 -4.58
C ARG A 316 -16.64 9.22 -4.62
N ASP A 317 -17.38 9.76 -3.68
CA ASP A 317 -17.73 11.18 -3.61
C ASP A 317 -16.53 12.09 -3.31
N ARG A 318 -15.45 11.55 -2.78
CA ARG A 318 -14.20 12.22 -2.40
C ARG A 318 -12.96 11.79 -3.20
N ILE A 319 -13.19 11.03 -4.27
CA ILE A 319 -12.14 10.58 -5.19
C ILE A 319 -12.24 11.41 -6.46
N ALA A 320 -11.18 12.12 -6.78
CA ALA A 320 -11.03 12.80 -8.06
C ALA A 320 -10.18 11.97 -9.02
N THR A 321 -10.62 11.86 -10.23
CA THR A 321 -9.89 11.19 -11.31
C THR A 321 -9.26 12.25 -12.22
N VAL A 322 -7.94 12.20 -12.39
CA VAL A 322 -7.22 12.97 -13.40
C VAL A 322 -6.94 12.06 -14.58
N THR A 323 -7.45 12.40 -15.74
CA THR A 323 -7.25 11.62 -16.94
C THR A 323 -5.96 12.03 -17.65
N LEU A 324 -5.17 11.04 -18.04
CA LEU A 324 -3.87 11.21 -18.69
C LEU A 324 -4.03 11.09 -20.21
N ALA A 325 -3.38 11.95 -20.99
CA ALA A 325 -3.26 11.79 -22.44
C ALA A 325 -2.18 10.72 -22.77
N ASP A 326 -2.16 10.23 -24.00
CA ASP A 326 -1.32 9.10 -24.46
C ASP A 326 0.19 9.23 -24.15
N ILE A 327 0.68 10.46 -23.98
CA ILE A 327 2.09 10.77 -23.72
C ILE A 327 2.31 11.34 -22.32
N GLU A 328 1.30 11.28 -21.46
CA GLU A 328 1.34 11.76 -20.08
C GLU A 328 1.36 10.57 -19.12
N GLY A 329 2.27 10.59 -18.17
CA GLY A 329 2.36 9.55 -17.14
C GLY A 329 2.97 8.22 -17.62
N GLY A 330 2.68 7.16 -16.90
CA GLY A 330 3.27 5.83 -17.15
C GLY A 330 4.79 5.84 -17.02
N LEU A 331 5.48 5.19 -17.94
CA LEU A 331 6.94 5.13 -18.00
C LEU A 331 7.57 6.27 -18.84
N ASN A 332 6.82 7.33 -19.15
CA ASN A 332 7.38 8.49 -19.85
C ASN A 332 8.24 9.35 -18.90
N LEU A 333 9.47 8.93 -18.67
CA LEU A 333 10.43 9.62 -17.80
C LEU A 333 10.97 10.92 -18.42
N ASN A 334 10.74 11.17 -19.71
CA ASN A 334 11.20 12.36 -20.43
C ASN A 334 10.03 13.26 -20.84
N MET A 335 9.11 13.51 -19.90
CA MET A 335 7.95 14.35 -20.17
C MET A 335 8.36 15.82 -20.31
N PRO A 336 7.97 16.53 -21.40
CA PRO A 336 8.30 17.92 -21.59
C PRO A 336 7.70 18.84 -20.50
N PRO A 337 8.38 19.91 -20.08
CA PRO A 337 7.90 20.83 -19.04
C PRO A 337 6.47 21.35 -19.22
N PRO A 338 5.99 21.70 -20.43
CA PRO A 338 4.60 22.13 -20.62
C PRO A 338 3.57 21.05 -20.27
N ARG A 339 3.91 19.77 -20.44
CA ARG A 339 3.04 18.63 -20.06
C ARG A 339 2.97 18.48 -18.56
N ILE A 340 4.11 18.60 -17.89
CA ILE A 340 4.19 18.60 -16.42
C ILE A 340 3.35 19.75 -15.85
N ALA A 341 3.48 20.95 -16.41
CA ALA A 341 2.68 22.12 -16.02
C ALA A 341 1.17 21.87 -16.22
N GLY A 342 0.77 21.25 -17.33
CA GLY A 342 -0.62 20.90 -17.58
C GLY A 342 -1.19 19.88 -16.59
N LEU A 343 -0.40 18.88 -16.17
CA LEU A 343 -0.79 17.95 -15.12
C LEU A 343 -0.92 18.65 -13.75
N SER A 344 0.01 19.53 -13.41
CA SER A 344 -0.03 20.35 -12.19
C SER A 344 -1.28 21.22 -12.14
N GLU A 345 -1.67 21.81 -13.27
CA GLU A 345 -2.91 22.62 -13.39
C GLU A 345 -4.15 21.77 -13.17
N ARG A 346 -4.22 20.54 -13.72
CA ARG A 346 -5.33 19.61 -13.43
C ARG A 346 -5.41 19.27 -11.95
N GLY A 347 -4.25 19.03 -11.29
CA GLY A 347 -4.20 18.81 -9.85
C GLY A 347 -4.72 20.02 -9.06
N ARG A 348 -4.37 21.23 -9.45
CA ARG A 348 -4.90 22.47 -8.85
C ARG A 348 -6.43 22.56 -9.00
N ASN A 349 -6.95 22.25 -10.18
CA ASN A 349 -8.38 22.26 -10.45
C ASN A 349 -9.13 21.22 -9.59
N VAL A 350 -8.55 20.04 -9.35
CA VAL A 350 -9.08 19.08 -8.39
C VAL A 350 -9.17 19.67 -6.99
N GLY A 351 -8.11 20.33 -6.51
CA GLY A 351 -8.10 20.99 -5.20
C GLY A 351 -9.19 22.06 -5.07
N MET A 352 -9.37 22.88 -6.10
CA MET A 352 -10.45 23.87 -6.13
C MET A 352 -11.85 23.25 -6.08
N GLU A 353 -12.07 22.15 -6.82
CA GLU A 353 -13.35 21.43 -6.78
C GLU A 353 -13.61 20.77 -5.41
N PHE A 354 -12.62 20.21 -4.76
CA PHE A 354 -12.77 19.71 -3.40
C PHE A 354 -13.11 20.83 -2.41
N THR A 355 -12.41 21.95 -2.47
CA THR A 355 -12.70 23.12 -1.64
C THR A 355 -14.13 23.61 -1.83
N LYS A 356 -14.56 23.74 -3.08
CA LYS A 356 -15.92 24.17 -3.44
C LYS A 356 -16.99 23.23 -2.87
N ARG A 357 -16.75 21.91 -2.90
CA ARG A 357 -17.74 20.90 -2.45
C ARG A 357 -17.78 20.74 -0.93
N PHE A 358 -16.62 20.72 -0.29
CA PHE A 358 -16.49 20.29 1.10
C PHE A 358 -16.31 21.46 2.08
N ALA A 359 -15.79 22.61 1.63
CA ALA A 359 -15.57 23.78 2.48
C ALA A 359 -16.61 24.89 2.27
N SER A 360 -17.29 24.93 1.12
CA SER A 360 -18.29 25.98 0.84
C SER A 360 -19.70 25.53 1.22
N SER A 361 -20.43 26.38 1.96
CA SER A 361 -21.84 26.16 2.31
C SER A 361 -22.80 26.27 1.12
N ASN A 362 -22.39 26.91 0.03
CA ASN A 362 -23.23 27.22 -1.13
C ASN A 362 -22.84 26.46 -2.40
N ALA A 363 -22.45 25.23 -2.31
CA ALA A 363 -21.82 24.49 -3.41
C ALA A 363 -22.77 24.13 -4.57
N GLY A 364 -24.08 24.29 -4.45
CA GLY A 364 -25.05 23.83 -5.46
C GLY A 364 -24.96 22.31 -5.76
N SER A 365 -24.20 21.58 -4.95
CA SER A 365 -23.98 20.14 -5.04
C SER A 365 -24.56 19.45 -3.84
N ILE A 366 -25.17 18.28 -4.05
CA ILE A 366 -25.59 17.39 -2.97
C ILE A 366 -24.41 16.70 -2.30
N LEU A 367 -23.23 16.65 -2.96
CA LEU A 367 -22.02 15.99 -2.47
C LEU A 367 -21.21 16.97 -1.58
N THR A 368 -21.75 17.26 -0.41
CA THR A 368 -21.14 18.14 0.62
C THR A 368 -20.58 17.32 1.77
N TRP A 369 -19.83 17.95 2.68
CA TRP A 369 -19.35 17.30 3.89
C TRP A 369 -20.45 16.73 4.78
N PRO A 370 -21.56 17.44 5.06
CA PRO A 370 -22.70 16.85 5.78
C PRO A 370 -23.29 15.62 5.07
N ASN A 371 -23.47 15.68 3.75
CA ASN A 371 -23.97 14.54 2.98
C ASN A 371 -22.99 13.36 3.02
N HIS A 372 -21.68 13.61 2.91
CA HIS A 372 -20.67 12.57 3.05
C HIS A 372 -20.79 11.85 4.39
N ARG A 373 -20.87 12.59 5.51
CA ARG A 373 -21.04 12.01 6.85
C ARG A 373 -22.34 11.20 6.96
N TRP A 374 -23.42 11.70 6.37
CA TRP A 374 -24.70 11.00 6.33
C TRP A 374 -24.60 9.66 5.58
N VAL A 375 -24.00 9.66 4.39
CA VAL A 375 -23.77 8.44 3.61
C VAL A 375 -22.92 7.44 4.39
N ARG A 376 -21.83 7.91 5.02
CA ARG A 376 -20.96 7.07 5.84
C ARG A 376 -21.71 6.46 7.04
N LEU A 377 -22.49 7.27 7.75
CA LEU A 377 -23.32 6.79 8.86
C LEU A 377 -24.30 5.70 8.41
N ARG A 378 -25.06 5.95 7.34
CA ARG A 378 -26.02 4.98 6.80
C ARG A 378 -25.36 3.68 6.37
N SER A 379 -24.24 3.77 5.65
CA SER A 379 -23.50 2.58 5.20
C SER A 379 -22.90 1.79 6.36
N THR A 380 -22.36 2.48 7.37
CA THR A 380 -21.77 1.85 8.54
C THR A 380 -22.83 1.15 9.41
N LEU A 381 -23.96 1.81 9.64
CA LEU A 381 -25.06 1.22 10.45
C LEU A 381 -25.63 -0.02 9.77
N ALA A 382 -25.87 0.01 8.45
CA ALA A 382 -26.36 -1.16 7.73
C ALA A 382 -25.37 -2.34 7.77
N ALA A 383 -24.07 -2.05 7.65
CA ALA A 383 -23.04 -3.09 7.73
C ALA A 383 -22.88 -3.65 9.16
N LEU A 384 -23.04 -2.82 10.18
CA LEU A 384 -23.06 -3.27 11.58
C LEU A 384 -24.28 -4.13 11.87
N GLU A 385 -25.47 -3.74 11.42
CA GLU A 385 -26.71 -4.51 11.58
C GLU A 385 -26.55 -5.93 11.03
N GLU A 386 -26.02 -6.08 9.81
CA GLU A 386 -25.77 -7.39 9.23
C GLU A 386 -24.81 -8.24 10.08
N ASN A 387 -23.75 -7.63 10.61
CA ASN A 387 -22.82 -8.35 11.46
C ASN A 387 -23.42 -8.73 12.82
N LEU A 388 -24.20 -7.85 13.43
CA LEU A 388 -24.95 -8.13 14.67
C LEU A 388 -25.93 -9.30 14.46
N PHE A 389 -26.63 -9.32 13.33
CA PHE A 389 -27.51 -10.40 12.97
C PHE A 389 -26.76 -11.74 12.83
N LYS A 390 -25.62 -11.74 12.13
CA LYS A 390 -24.76 -12.93 12.00
C LYS A 390 -24.26 -13.42 13.35
N ILE A 391 -23.78 -12.54 14.22
CA ILE A 391 -23.31 -12.87 15.56
C ILE A 391 -24.43 -13.49 16.39
N ASN A 392 -25.61 -12.83 16.43
CA ASN A 392 -26.76 -13.36 17.19
C ASN A 392 -27.19 -14.72 16.71
N ARG A 393 -27.24 -14.94 15.38
CA ARG A 393 -27.57 -16.24 14.78
C ARG A 393 -26.54 -17.30 15.16
N SER A 394 -25.26 -16.99 15.11
CA SER A 394 -24.18 -17.93 15.47
C SER A 394 -24.21 -18.31 16.95
N CYS A 395 -24.61 -17.38 17.82
CA CYS A 395 -24.76 -17.66 19.26
C CYS A 395 -26.04 -18.46 19.58
N ALA A 396 -27.11 -18.26 18.80
CA ALA A 396 -28.41 -18.88 19.08
C ALA A 396 -28.53 -20.33 18.59
N ALA A 397 -27.80 -20.71 17.55
CA ALA A 397 -27.92 -22.01 16.91
C ALA A 397 -26.54 -22.62 16.61
N PRO A 398 -25.87 -23.18 17.64
CA PRO A 398 -24.63 -23.92 17.40
C PRO A 398 -24.94 -25.15 16.53
N LEU A 399 -24.01 -25.49 15.65
CA LEU A 399 -24.11 -26.69 14.82
C LEU A 399 -23.80 -27.96 15.65
N ASN A 400 -24.68 -28.95 15.60
CA ASN A 400 -24.54 -30.20 16.32
C ASN A 400 -24.41 -30.02 17.86
N SER A 401 -23.48 -30.74 18.47
CA SER A 401 -23.19 -30.74 19.90
C SER A 401 -22.15 -29.68 20.30
N ASP A 402 -21.88 -28.68 19.46
CA ASP A 402 -20.85 -27.68 19.73
C ASP A 402 -21.23 -26.79 20.91
N VAL A 403 -20.22 -26.39 21.67
CA VAL A 403 -20.37 -25.49 22.80
C VAL A 403 -20.72 -24.10 22.31
N PRO A 404 -21.85 -23.50 22.77
CA PRO A 404 -22.20 -22.13 22.39
C PRO A 404 -21.12 -21.10 22.79
N TYR A 405 -20.97 -20.03 21.99
CA TYR A 405 -19.94 -19.02 22.22
C TYR A 405 -20.05 -18.31 23.58
N ASP A 406 -21.26 -18.18 24.13
CA ASP A 406 -21.48 -17.60 25.44
C ASP A 406 -20.94 -18.45 26.59
N VAL A 407 -20.91 -19.77 26.43
CA VAL A 407 -20.30 -20.69 27.42
C VAL A 407 -18.79 -20.46 27.54
N TRP A 408 -18.11 -20.18 26.44
CA TRP A 408 -16.66 -19.90 26.50
C TRP A 408 -16.30 -18.58 27.17
N THR A 409 -17.25 -17.65 27.28
CA THR A 409 -17.08 -16.40 28.00
C THR A 409 -17.61 -16.48 29.44
N ALA A 410 -18.33 -17.54 29.83
CA ALA A 410 -18.90 -17.69 31.16
C ALA A 410 -17.80 -17.85 32.22
N SER A 411 -17.91 -17.13 33.33
CA SER A 411 -16.92 -17.11 34.40
C SER A 411 -16.78 -18.45 35.15
N SER A 412 -17.77 -19.33 35.02
CA SER A 412 -17.77 -20.65 35.66
C SER A 412 -17.03 -21.73 34.88
N ASN A 413 -16.67 -21.48 33.64
CA ASN A 413 -15.96 -22.47 32.84
C ASN A 413 -14.43 -22.28 33.01
N ASN A 414 -13.77 -23.27 33.63
CA ASN A 414 -12.32 -23.30 33.83
C ASN A 414 -11.57 -23.94 32.65
N ASP A 415 -12.30 -24.51 31.69
CA ASP A 415 -11.68 -25.16 30.53
C ASP A 415 -11.26 -24.09 29.50
N GLU A 416 -10.02 -23.62 29.65
CA GLU A 416 -9.40 -22.78 28.64
C GLU A 416 -8.91 -23.63 27.48
N LEU A 417 -9.22 -23.17 26.26
CA LEU A 417 -8.61 -23.74 25.07
C LEU A 417 -7.11 -23.41 25.06
N PRO A 418 -6.24 -24.36 24.64
CA PRO A 418 -4.80 -24.24 24.79
C PRO A 418 -4.18 -23.12 23.97
N SER A 419 -4.89 -22.61 22.95
CA SER A 419 -4.41 -21.54 22.08
C SER A 419 -4.93 -20.19 22.57
N TYR A 420 -4.05 -19.21 22.65
CA TYR A 420 -4.38 -17.82 23.00
C TYR A 420 -5.18 -17.69 24.31
N PRO A 421 -4.65 -18.16 25.45
CA PRO A 421 -5.33 -18.04 26.73
C PRO A 421 -5.58 -16.57 27.10
N TRP A 422 -6.59 -16.34 27.93
CA TRP A 422 -6.85 -14.99 28.46
C TRP A 422 -5.61 -14.49 29.23
N GLN A 423 -5.14 -13.30 28.90
CA GLN A 423 -3.97 -12.70 29.53
C GLN A 423 -4.38 -11.77 30.67
N ARG A 424 -3.49 -11.62 31.65
CA ARG A 424 -3.65 -10.61 32.69
C ARG A 424 -3.51 -9.21 32.06
N VAL A 425 -4.50 -8.36 32.27
CA VAL A 425 -4.40 -6.96 31.90
C VAL A 425 -3.44 -6.27 32.87
N SER A 426 -2.57 -5.39 32.38
CA SER A 426 -1.64 -4.63 33.22
C SER A 426 -2.40 -3.91 34.36
N GLY A 427 -1.99 -4.14 35.60
CA GLY A 427 -2.67 -3.62 36.81
C GLY A 427 -3.84 -4.44 37.32
N SER A 428 -4.24 -5.52 36.63
CA SER A 428 -5.25 -6.48 37.10
C SER A 428 -4.59 -7.80 37.48
N THR A 429 -4.95 -8.33 38.65
CA THR A 429 -4.48 -9.65 39.10
C THR A 429 -5.30 -10.79 38.52
N ASP A 430 -6.40 -10.47 37.79
CA ASP A 430 -7.40 -11.47 37.42
C ASP A 430 -7.66 -11.47 35.89
N TRP A 431 -7.28 -12.56 35.20
CA TRP A 431 -7.67 -12.90 33.83
C TRP A 431 -9.20 -13.00 33.66
N LYS A 432 -9.95 -13.22 34.76
CA LYS A 432 -11.42 -13.18 34.81
C LYS A 432 -11.98 -11.83 34.35
N TYR A 433 -11.22 -10.74 34.50
CA TYR A 433 -11.63 -9.43 34.01
C TYR A 433 -11.84 -9.40 32.49
N GLN A 434 -10.88 -9.94 31.71
CA GLN A 434 -11.04 -9.98 30.24
C GLN A 434 -12.23 -10.86 29.85
N ARG A 435 -12.38 -12.02 30.47
CA ARG A 435 -13.48 -12.94 30.22
C ARG A 435 -14.83 -12.29 30.54
N GLN A 436 -14.94 -11.59 31.66
CA GLN A 436 -16.16 -10.87 32.03
C GLN A 436 -16.47 -9.78 31.01
N LYS A 437 -15.46 -9.02 30.56
CA LYS A 437 -15.66 -7.99 29.50
C LYS A 437 -16.09 -8.60 28.18
N ALA A 438 -15.56 -9.76 27.80
CA ALA A 438 -15.98 -10.50 26.61
C ALA A 438 -17.45 -10.96 26.74
N ALA A 439 -17.85 -11.49 27.90
CA ALA A 439 -19.24 -11.87 28.17
C ALA A 439 -20.19 -10.66 28.10
N ASP A 440 -19.81 -9.55 28.76
CA ASP A 440 -20.60 -8.30 28.73
C ASP A 440 -20.76 -7.77 27.30
N MET A 441 -19.70 -7.78 26.53
CA MET A 441 -19.68 -7.35 25.13
C MET A 441 -20.59 -8.23 24.27
N LEU A 442 -20.44 -9.55 24.36
CA LEU A 442 -21.27 -10.50 23.60
C LEU A 442 -22.77 -10.35 23.94
N ALA A 443 -23.09 -10.22 25.23
CA ALA A 443 -24.45 -9.98 25.68
C ALA A 443 -25.01 -8.65 25.15
N ALA A 444 -24.20 -7.59 25.13
CA ALA A 444 -24.59 -6.29 24.56
C ALA A 444 -24.87 -6.37 23.06
N LEU A 445 -24.00 -7.02 22.29
CA LEU A 445 -24.18 -7.21 20.84
C LEU A 445 -25.46 -7.99 20.52
N ARG A 446 -25.74 -9.04 21.29
CA ARG A 446 -26.98 -9.83 21.14
C ARG A 446 -28.22 -8.99 21.46
N ARG A 447 -28.23 -8.22 22.57
CA ARG A 447 -29.34 -7.30 22.90
C ARG A 447 -29.56 -6.26 21.79
N CYS A 448 -28.48 -5.67 21.26
CA CYS A 448 -28.60 -4.75 20.13
C CYS A 448 -29.23 -5.41 18.90
N SER A 449 -28.79 -6.63 18.54
CA SER A 449 -29.39 -7.38 17.42
C SER A 449 -30.89 -7.66 17.63
N GLN A 450 -31.27 -8.11 18.82
CA GLN A 450 -32.67 -8.38 19.17
C GLN A 450 -33.53 -7.12 19.10
N ALA A 451 -33.07 -6.00 19.70
CA ALA A 451 -33.76 -4.74 19.67
C ALA A 451 -33.99 -4.19 18.27
N LEU A 452 -33.05 -4.39 17.34
CA LEU A 452 -33.20 -4.02 15.94
C LEU A 452 -34.25 -4.87 15.18
N GLN A 453 -34.55 -6.06 15.67
CA GLN A 453 -35.49 -6.99 15.05
C GLN A 453 -36.91 -6.94 15.67
N GLU A 454 -37.02 -6.42 16.90
CA GLU A 454 -38.28 -6.35 17.60
C GLU A 454 -39.27 -5.42 16.90
N GLY A 455 -40.47 -5.95 16.60
CA GLY A 455 -41.58 -5.17 16.05
C GLY A 455 -41.40 -4.69 14.61
N GLN A 456 -40.36 -5.17 13.91
CA GLN A 456 -40.11 -4.78 12.53
C GLN A 456 -40.55 -5.88 11.56
N PRO A 457 -41.26 -5.52 10.45
CA PRO A 457 -41.64 -6.47 9.41
C PRO A 457 -40.44 -6.93 8.58
N GLU A 458 -39.39 -6.11 8.51
CA GLU A 458 -38.16 -6.38 7.75
C GLU A 458 -37.05 -6.90 8.69
N PRO A 459 -36.32 -7.94 8.28
CA PRO A 459 -35.31 -8.55 9.14
C PRO A 459 -34.09 -7.66 9.39
N MET A 460 -33.85 -6.65 8.54
CA MET A 460 -32.73 -5.71 8.63
C MET A 460 -33.20 -4.30 8.24
N PRO A 461 -33.86 -3.57 9.13
CA PRO A 461 -34.48 -2.28 8.82
C PRO A 461 -33.48 -1.17 8.46
N LEU A 462 -32.25 -1.20 8.97
CA LEU A 462 -31.23 -0.19 8.63
C LEU A 462 -30.63 -0.42 7.24
N ASP A 463 -30.70 -1.65 6.71
CA ASP A 463 -30.29 -1.97 5.34
C ASP A 463 -31.28 -1.45 4.29
N VAL A 464 -32.55 -1.28 4.65
CA VAL A 464 -33.58 -0.76 3.75
C VAL A 464 -33.23 0.69 3.36
N GLY A 465 -33.08 0.93 2.07
CA GLY A 465 -32.68 2.24 1.55
C GLY A 465 -31.26 2.67 1.90
N ALA A 466 -30.40 1.78 2.40
CA ALA A 466 -28.99 2.08 2.62
C ALA A 466 -28.26 2.33 1.29
N PRO A 467 -27.20 3.14 1.30
CA PRO A 467 -26.40 3.39 0.10
C PRO A 467 -25.83 2.12 -0.52
N ARG A 468 -25.84 2.00 -1.86
CA ARG A 468 -25.38 0.83 -2.61
C ARG A 468 -24.18 1.16 -3.51
N PRO A 469 -23.25 0.20 -3.77
CA PRO A 469 -23.14 -1.11 -3.14
C PRO A 469 -22.83 -1.00 -1.63
N ARG A 470 -23.32 -1.96 -0.84
CA ARG A 470 -23.11 -1.96 0.61
C ARG A 470 -21.67 -2.37 0.95
N PRO A 471 -20.97 -1.66 1.85
CA PRO A 471 -19.69 -2.14 2.36
C PRO A 471 -19.89 -3.36 3.24
N GLU A 472 -18.95 -4.27 3.22
CA GLU A 472 -18.90 -5.43 4.11
C GLU A 472 -17.91 -5.17 5.24
N LEU A 473 -18.32 -5.43 6.49
CA LEU A 473 -17.41 -5.44 7.62
C LEU A 473 -16.73 -6.81 7.71
N ARG A 474 -15.43 -6.84 7.50
CA ARG A 474 -14.62 -8.06 7.59
C ARG A 474 -13.50 -7.88 8.61
N VAL A 475 -13.18 -8.97 9.31
CA VAL A 475 -11.93 -9.07 10.05
C VAL A 475 -10.82 -9.25 9.02
N ARG A 476 -9.89 -8.33 8.98
CA ARG A 476 -8.72 -8.36 8.08
C ARG A 476 -7.44 -8.19 8.90
N PRO A 477 -6.32 -8.80 8.46
CA PRO A 477 -5.02 -8.44 9.00
C PRO A 477 -4.80 -6.93 8.87
N ARG A 478 -4.18 -6.34 9.87
CA ARG A 478 -3.71 -4.95 9.75
C ARG A 478 -2.52 -4.93 8.78
N VAL A 479 -2.56 -4.04 7.83
CA VAL A 479 -1.49 -3.80 6.86
C VAL A 479 -0.77 -2.54 7.24
#